data_ea10867554b76077bad8ed03bb6bbce6
#
_entry.id   ea10867554b76077bad8ed03bb6bbce6
#
_cell.length_a   1.000
_cell.length_b   1.000
_cell.length_c   1.000
_cell.angle_alpha   90.00
_cell.angle_beta   90.00
_cell.angle_gamma   90.00
#
_symmetry.space_group_name_H-M   'P 1'
#
loop_
_entity.id
_entity.type
_entity.pdbx_description
1 polymer ?
#
loop_
_entity_poly.entity_id
_entity_poly.type
_entity_poly.pdbx_seq_one_letter_code
_entity_poly.pdbx_strand_id
1 'polypeptide(L)'
;MKKTFLLTLIAALLMSTGVASAATRQYEGTVVSVNRDAKTFRLHDSERGTIRIKVRNSTRFERIDGFAGLRKGLKRVEATVKRSNGRWVAVSVQRSGGGGHHGGDDN
;
A
#
# COMPACT_ATOMS: atom_id res chain seq x y z
N MET A 1 -6.61 21.93 -42.88
CA MET A 1 -6.51 21.84 -42.34
C MET A 1 -6.53 21.63 -41.47
N LYS A 2 -6.45 21.46 -41.34
CA LYS A 2 -6.50 21.38 -40.49
C LYS A 2 -6.16 20.89 -39.58
N LYS A 3 -5.90 20.67 -39.36
CA LYS A 3 -5.59 20.29 -38.50
C LYS A 3 -5.23 20.47 -37.46
N THR A 4 -5.17 20.74 -37.33
CA THR A 4 -4.75 21.04 -36.33
C THR A 4 -5.08 20.95 -35.28
N PHE A 5 -5.30 20.71 -35.16
CA PHE A 5 -5.51 20.67 -34.05
C PHE A 5 -5.35 19.96 -33.30
N LEU A 6 -5.24 19.40 -33.58
CA LEU A 6 -5.03 18.78 -32.84
C LEU A 6 -4.32 18.67 -32.08
N LEU A 7 -3.94 18.78 -32.26
CA LEU A 7 -3.27 18.78 -31.43
C LEU A 7 -3.32 19.06 -30.37
N THR A 8 -3.50 19.27 -30.21
CA THR A 8 -3.54 19.66 -29.18
C THR A 8 -3.98 19.08 -28.21
N LEU A 9 -4.31 18.56 -28.40
CA LEU A 9 -4.64 18.05 -27.49
C LEU A 9 -4.06 17.38 -26.85
N ILE A 10 -3.69 17.12 -27.16
CA ILE A 10 -3.12 16.56 -26.52
C ILE A 10 -2.59 16.86 -25.49
N ALA A 11 -2.40 17.34 -25.67
CA ALA A 11 -1.82 17.77 -24.73
C ALA A 11 -2.39 17.63 -23.58
N ALA A 12 -3.01 17.68 -23.71
CA ALA A 12 -3.43 17.67 -22.66
C ALA A 12 -3.38 16.61 -21.93
N LEU A 13 -3.25 16.12 -22.33
CA LEU A 13 -3.23 15.29 -21.63
C LEU A 13 -2.38 15.01 -20.88
N LEU A 14 -1.87 15.26 -21.12
CA LEU A 14 -1.18 15.09 -20.39
C LEU A 14 -0.99 15.44 -19.36
N MET A 15 -1.13 15.93 -19.37
CA MET A 15 -0.91 16.33 -18.35
C MET A 15 -1.37 15.83 -17.42
N SER A 16 -1.87 15.51 -17.74
CA SER A 16 -2.33 15.00 -16.86
C SER A 16 -1.68 14.22 -16.24
N THR A 17 -1.30 14.23 -16.65
CA THR A 17 -0.79 13.65 -16.10
C THR A 17 -0.20 13.82 -15.21
N GLY A 18 -0.13 14.19 -15.35
CA GLY A 18 0.48 14.40 -14.68
C GLY A 18 0.57 14.35 -13.50
N VAL A 19 0.16 14.67 -13.17
CA VAL A 19 0.32 14.62 -12.06
C VAL A 19 0.49 13.56 -11.61
N ALA A 20 1.14 13.31 -11.89
CA ALA A 20 1.29 12.05 -11.59
C ALA A 20 1.34 11.80 -10.19
N SER A 21 0.44 11.16 -9.73
CA SER A 21 0.55 10.63 -8.42
C SER A 21 1.62 9.59 -8.43
N ALA A 22 2.25 9.40 -7.33
CA ALA A 22 3.22 8.35 -7.17
C ALA A 22 2.54 7.02 -7.40
N ALA A 23 3.20 6.14 -8.11
CA ALA A 23 2.70 4.80 -8.32
C ALA A 23 2.61 4.07 -6.99
N THR A 24 1.56 3.33 -6.82
CA THR A 24 1.40 2.49 -5.63
C THR A 24 1.73 1.06 -5.98
N ARG A 25 2.09 0.28 -4.96
CA ARG A 25 2.31 -1.14 -5.08
C ARG A 25 1.60 -1.84 -3.96
N GLN A 26 1.25 -3.08 -4.19
CA GLN A 26 0.62 -3.90 -3.16
C GLN A 26 1.54 -5.04 -2.79
N TYR A 27 1.65 -5.25 -1.49
CA TYR A 27 2.35 -6.39 -0.92
C TYR A 27 1.40 -7.12 -0.02
N GLU A 28 1.47 -8.43 -0.02
CA GLU A 28 0.62 -9.24 0.83
C GLU A 28 1.45 -10.35 1.46
N GLY A 29 1.39 -10.46 2.77
CA GLY A 29 2.17 -11.49 3.41
C GLY A 29 2.09 -11.43 4.92
N THR A 30 3.21 -11.75 5.54
CA THR A 30 3.31 -11.88 6.99
C THR A 30 4.22 -10.78 7.53
N VAL A 31 3.79 -10.18 8.64
CA VAL A 31 4.63 -9.22 9.34
C VAL A 31 5.77 -9.97 10.00
N VAL A 32 7.00 -9.61 9.65
CA VAL A 32 8.17 -10.30 10.20
C VAL A 32 8.86 -9.50 11.28
N SER A 33 8.62 -8.20 11.35
CA SER A 33 9.16 -7.38 12.44
C SER A 33 8.41 -6.07 12.52
N VAL A 34 8.43 -5.45 13.70
CA VAL A 34 7.80 -4.16 13.92
C VAL A 34 8.77 -3.32 14.72
N ASN A 35 9.00 -2.08 14.28
CA ASN A 35 9.82 -1.12 15.01
C ASN A 35 8.90 -0.01 15.49
N ARG A 36 8.57 -0.04 16.79
CA ARG A 36 7.61 0.92 17.35
C ARG A 36 8.14 2.34 17.34
N ASP A 37 9.44 2.50 17.62
CA ASP A 37 10.01 3.82 17.69
C ASP A 37 10.03 4.51 16.33
N ALA A 38 10.38 3.77 15.30
CA ALA A 38 10.45 4.31 13.95
C ALA A 38 9.12 4.30 13.23
N LYS A 39 8.12 3.63 13.79
CA LYS A 39 6.82 3.43 13.17
C LYS A 39 6.96 2.78 11.80
N THR A 40 7.75 1.71 11.76
CA THR A 40 7.93 0.92 10.55
C THR A 40 7.64 -0.53 10.85
N PHE A 41 7.33 -1.28 9.83
CA PHE A 41 7.24 -2.72 9.96
C PHE A 41 7.78 -3.35 8.68
N ARG A 42 8.16 -4.62 8.78
CA ARG A 42 8.63 -5.36 7.62
C ARG A 42 7.61 -6.43 7.30
N LEU A 43 7.28 -6.49 6.04
CA LEU A 43 6.28 -7.42 5.52
C LEU A 43 6.96 -8.34 4.53
N HIS A 44 6.78 -9.63 4.72
CA HIS A 44 7.33 -10.62 3.80
C HIS A 44 6.24 -11.11 2.87
N ASP A 45 6.43 -10.83 1.59
CA ASP A 45 5.56 -11.26 0.52
C ASP A 45 6.25 -12.40 -0.19
N SER A 46 5.58 -13.54 -0.34
CA SER A 46 6.23 -14.72 -0.91
C SER A 46 6.65 -14.50 -2.36
N GLU A 47 6.05 -13.53 -3.04
CA GLU A 47 6.40 -13.27 -4.43
C GLU A 47 7.36 -12.11 -4.58
N ARG A 48 7.27 -11.13 -3.69
CA ARG A 48 8.04 -9.89 -3.85
C ARG A 48 9.16 -9.72 -2.84
N GLY A 49 9.24 -10.62 -1.87
CA GLY A 49 10.28 -10.52 -0.84
C GLY A 49 9.86 -9.65 0.32
N THR A 50 10.81 -9.25 1.11
CA THR A 50 10.56 -8.48 2.33
C THR A 50 10.77 -7.00 2.07
N ILE A 51 9.82 -6.20 2.55
CA ILE A 51 9.85 -4.76 2.36
C ILE A 51 9.69 -4.09 3.71
N ARG A 52 10.43 -3.00 3.92
CA ARG A 52 10.24 -2.14 5.10
C ARG A 52 9.25 -1.06 4.74
N ILE A 53 8.24 -0.88 5.56
CA ILE A 53 7.15 0.03 5.28
C ILE A 53 7.02 1.01 6.43
N LYS A 54 6.98 2.30 6.10
CA LYS A 54 6.77 3.36 7.09
C LYS A 54 5.28 3.60 7.24
N VAL A 55 4.82 3.72 8.48
CA VAL A 55 3.43 4.04 8.79
C VAL A 55 3.36 5.50 9.20
N ARG A 56 2.38 6.20 8.67
CA ARG A 56 2.15 7.61 8.98
C ARG A 56 0.77 7.79 9.56
N ASN A 57 0.51 8.98 10.08
CA ASN A 57 -0.80 9.27 10.64
C ASN A 57 -1.90 9.14 9.58
N SER A 58 -1.55 9.38 8.32
CA SER A 58 -2.52 9.29 7.22
C SER A 58 -2.75 7.86 6.74
N THR A 59 -1.97 6.90 7.22
CA THR A 59 -2.13 5.51 6.82
C THR A 59 -3.47 4.97 7.32
N ARG A 60 -4.24 4.36 6.42
CA ARG A 60 -5.52 3.80 6.80
C ARG A 60 -5.36 2.34 7.17
N PHE A 61 -6.07 1.94 8.22
CA PHE A 61 -6.04 0.55 8.67
C PHE A 61 -7.44 -0.03 8.60
N GLU A 62 -7.53 -1.27 8.13
CA GLU A 62 -8.79 -1.99 8.10
C GLU A 62 -8.58 -3.38 8.68
N ARG A 63 -9.41 -3.75 9.62
CA ARG A 63 -9.34 -5.03 10.31
C ARG A 63 -8.04 -5.22 11.06
N ILE A 64 -7.38 -4.12 11.38
CA ILE A 64 -6.18 -4.07 12.20
C ILE A 64 -6.33 -2.83 13.05
N ASP A 65 -6.01 -2.93 14.34
CA ASP A 65 -6.16 -1.81 15.27
C ASP A 65 -5.01 -0.83 15.11
N GLY A 66 -4.92 -0.20 13.94
CA GLY A 66 -3.88 0.76 13.69
C GLY A 66 -2.50 0.15 13.77
N PHE A 67 -1.51 1.01 13.90
CA PHE A 67 -0.13 0.53 14.00
C PHE A 67 0.05 -0.37 15.22
N ALA A 68 -0.67 -0.08 16.30
CA ALA A 68 -0.56 -0.88 17.51
C ALA A 68 -0.99 -2.33 17.30
N GLY A 69 -1.82 -2.57 16.30
CA GLY A 69 -2.25 -3.92 16.00
C GLY A 69 -1.28 -4.72 15.16
N LEU A 70 -0.24 -4.09 14.64
CA LEU A 70 0.76 -4.80 13.87
C LEU A 70 1.73 -5.50 14.82
N ARG A 71 2.00 -6.76 14.56
CA ARG A 71 2.93 -7.52 15.37
C ARG A 71 3.56 -8.60 14.53
N LYS A 72 4.71 -9.04 14.97
CA LYS A 72 5.43 -10.12 14.31
C LYS A 72 4.54 -11.35 14.25
N GLY A 73 4.47 -11.94 13.08
CA GLY A 73 3.68 -13.15 12.89
C GLY A 73 2.27 -12.90 12.38
N LEU A 74 1.84 -11.66 12.31
CA LEU A 74 0.50 -11.37 11.80
C LEU A 74 0.46 -11.69 10.32
N LYS A 75 -0.49 -12.54 9.92
CA LYS A 75 -0.57 -13.07 8.56
C LYS A 75 -1.66 -12.40 7.76
N ARG A 76 -1.56 -12.55 6.47
CA ARG A 76 -2.55 -12.07 5.50
C ARG A 76 -2.74 -10.57 5.61
N VAL A 77 -1.61 -9.88 5.73
CA VAL A 77 -1.59 -8.43 5.78
C VAL A 77 -1.35 -7.92 4.38
N GLU A 78 -2.25 -7.05 3.91
CA GLU A 78 -2.10 -6.39 2.63
C GLU A 78 -1.72 -4.95 2.88
N ALA A 79 -0.65 -4.51 2.24
CA ALA A 79 -0.21 -3.13 2.36
C ALA A 79 -0.16 -2.52 0.98
N THR A 80 -0.83 -1.38 0.82
CA THR A 80 -0.67 -0.56 -0.36
C THR A 80 0.32 0.53 0.00
N VAL A 81 1.40 0.60 -0.76
CA VAL A 81 2.52 1.47 -0.43
C VAL A 81 2.84 2.37 -1.61
N LYS A 82 3.46 3.51 -1.32
CA LYS A 82 3.96 4.42 -2.34
C LYS A 82 5.33 4.91 -1.91
N ARG A 83 6.13 5.35 -2.89
CA ARG A 83 7.43 5.93 -2.57
C ARG A 83 7.25 7.36 -2.13
N SER A 84 7.96 7.73 -1.10
CA SER A 84 7.96 9.09 -0.60
C SER A 84 9.33 9.33 0.02
N ASN A 85 10.08 10.25 -0.54
CA ASN A 85 11.43 10.58 -0.06
C ASN A 85 12.32 9.34 0.03
N GLY A 86 12.22 8.48 -1.00
CA GLY A 86 13.06 7.28 -1.06
C GLY A 86 12.62 6.15 -0.16
N ARG A 87 11.47 6.27 0.49
CA ARG A 87 10.97 5.25 1.39
C ARG A 87 9.63 4.75 0.91
N TRP A 88 9.33 3.52 1.29
CA TRP A 88 8.00 2.98 1.06
C TRP A 88 7.12 3.37 2.25
N VAL A 89 6.02 4.04 1.95
CA VAL A 89 5.08 4.53 2.95
C VAL A 89 3.74 3.86 2.73
N ALA A 90 3.12 3.40 3.80
CA ALA A 90 1.83 2.74 3.69
C ALA A 90 0.73 3.76 3.45
N VAL A 91 0.00 3.57 2.37
CA VAL A 91 -1.25 4.29 2.12
C VAL A 91 -2.35 3.62 2.92
N SER A 92 -2.39 2.29 2.88
CA SER A 92 -3.37 1.53 3.66
C SER A 92 -2.76 0.19 4.04
N VAL A 93 -3.25 -0.35 5.14
CA VAL A 93 -2.84 -1.66 5.64
C VAL A 93 -4.11 -2.36 6.10
N GLN A 94 -4.33 -3.58 5.62
CA GLN A 94 -5.53 -4.30 6.00
C GLN A 94 -5.22 -5.78 6.11
N ARG A 95 -6.07 -6.49 6.85
CA ARG A 95 -6.02 -7.95 6.84
C ARG A 95 -6.99 -8.45 5.81
N SER A 96 -6.51 -9.32 4.94
CA SER A 96 -7.38 -9.88 3.95
C SER A 96 -8.17 -11.01 4.57
N GLY A 97 -9.24 -11.14 4.08
CA GLY A 97 -9.87 -12.15 4.51
C GLY A 97 -10.71 -12.56 5.23
N GLY A 98 -10.62 -12.37 5.15
CA GLY A 98 -11.10 -12.70 5.64
C GLY A 98 -12.12 -13.29 5.96
N GLY A 99 -12.26 -13.52 5.67
CA GLY A 99 -12.89 -13.81 5.85
C GLY A 99 -13.42 -14.25 6.06
N GLY A 100 -13.35 -14.38 5.94
CA GLY A 100 -13.84 -14.75 6.14
C GLY A 100 -14.33 -15.24 6.24
N HIS A 101 -14.58 -15.51 6.12
CA HIS A 101 -15.10 -15.92 6.12
C HIS A 101 -15.48 -16.56 6.37
N HIS A 102 -15.58 -16.85 6.49
CA HIS A 102 -15.80 -17.34 6.72
C HIS A 102 -15.77 -17.71 7.26
N GLY A 103 -15.81 -17.68 7.44
CA GLY A 103 -15.62 -18.05 7.98
C GLY A 103 -15.61 -18.23 8.62
N GLY A 104 -15.66 -18.34 8.73
CA GLY A 104 -15.50 -18.63 9.34
C GLY A 104 -15.55 -18.91 9.82
N ASP A 105 -15.58 -19.20 9.80
CA ASP A 105 -15.43 -19.48 10.18
C ASP A 105 -15.25 -19.80 10.56
N ASP A 106 -15.33 -20.01 10.59
CA ASP A 106 -14.97 -20.21 10.85
C ASP A 106 -14.85 -20.42 11.08
N ASN A 107 -15.04 -20.75 11.10
CA ASN A 107 -14.79 -20.89 11.25
C ASN A 107 -14.72 -21.09 11.38
#